data_7d8e8c8ea9d6ac5add520886f59156af
#
_entry.id   7d8e8c8ea9d6ac5add520886f59156af
#
_cell.length_a   1.000
_cell.length_b   1.000
_cell.length_c   1.000
_cell.angle_alpha   90.00
_cell.angle_beta   90.00
_cell.angle_gamma   90.00
#
_symmetry.space_group_name_H-M   'P 1'
#
loop_
_entity.id
_entity.type
_entity.pdbx_description
1 polymer ?
#
loop_
_entity_poly.entity_id
_entity_poly.type
_entity_poly.pdbx_seq_one_letter_code
_entity_poly.pdbx_strand_id
1 'polypeptide(L)'
;WVTKQHKQYAQVLDVTRAAELRQVVQHADAIHIGAAVTLTDAFAALTAQWPQLHRFATRFAGLPVRNSGTLGGNVANGSPIGDSMPLLIALRAQVVLASQARGERQLPLEDLYTGYRQNVMKPDELLVRIVVPRPSAHEQLRAYKISKRFDDDISAVCLVLNLDIA
;
A
#
# COMPACT_ATOMS: atom_id res chain seq x y z
N TRP A 1 -6.78 16.72 2.88
CA TRP A 1 -8.01 17.01 3.63
C TRP A 1 -7.97 18.44 4.19
N VAL A 2 -6.93 18.82 4.91
CA VAL A 2 -6.81 20.19 5.44
C VAL A 2 -6.88 21.23 4.31
N THR A 3 -6.05 21.07 3.28
CA THR A 3 -5.92 22.04 2.17
C THR A 3 -7.11 22.11 1.23
N LYS A 4 -7.72 20.96 0.89
CA LYS A 4 -8.82 20.91 -0.09
C LYS A 4 -10.22 20.84 0.51
N GLN A 5 -10.34 20.31 1.73
CA GLN A 5 -11.63 20.14 2.40
C GLN A 5 -11.79 21.05 3.61
N HIS A 6 -10.77 21.85 3.93
CA HIS A 6 -10.73 22.76 5.09
C HIS A 6 -11.08 22.07 6.41
N LYS A 7 -10.77 20.75 6.53
CA LYS A 7 -10.99 20.04 7.77
C LYS A 7 -10.08 20.56 8.88
N GLN A 8 -10.66 20.77 10.03
CA GLN A 8 -9.96 21.15 11.24
C GLN A 8 -9.80 19.92 12.15
N TYR A 9 -8.62 19.75 12.69
CA TYR A 9 -8.30 18.66 13.62
C TYR A 9 -7.74 19.28 14.90
N ALA A 10 -8.23 18.84 16.06
CA ALA A 10 -7.72 19.29 17.35
C ALA A 10 -6.26 18.85 17.58
N GLN A 11 -5.90 17.69 17.03
CA GLN A 11 -4.53 17.15 17.10
C GLN A 11 -4.17 16.49 15.79
N VAL A 12 -2.90 16.62 15.39
CA VAL A 12 -2.31 15.93 14.24
C VAL A 12 -1.01 15.31 14.70
N LEU A 13 -0.84 14.01 14.47
CA LEU A 13 0.39 13.28 14.72
C LEU A 13 1.12 13.03 13.41
N ASP A 14 2.30 13.61 13.25
CA ASP A 14 3.19 13.31 12.13
C ASP A 14 4.01 12.05 12.43
N VAL A 15 3.72 10.98 11.76
CA VAL A 15 4.42 9.69 11.89
C VAL A 15 5.52 9.51 10.85
N THR A 16 5.73 10.46 9.94
CA THR A 16 6.71 10.32 8.85
C THR A 16 8.17 10.33 9.33
N ARG A 17 8.41 10.77 10.57
CA ARG A 17 9.74 10.77 11.20
C ARG A 17 10.00 9.55 12.08
N ALA A 18 9.03 8.67 12.28
CA ALA A 18 9.25 7.42 13.03
C ALA A 18 10.13 6.49 12.19
N ALA A 19 11.36 6.24 12.64
CA ALA A 19 12.36 5.48 11.88
C ALA A 19 11.87 4.05 11.58
N GLU A 20 11.16 3.44 12.51
CA GLU A 20 10.61 2.09 12.42
C GLU A 20 9.58 1.97 11.29
N LEU A 21 8.83 3.05 11.03
CA LEU A 21 7.81 3.09 9.98
C LEU A 21 8.40 3.34 8.58
N ARG A 22 9.67 3.67 8.48
CA ARG A 22 10.37 4.00 7.23
C ARG A 22 11.25 2.87 6.69
N GLN A 23 11.19 1.71 7.30
CA GLN A 23 12.05 0.59 6.94
C GLN A 23 11.38 -0.33 5.93
N VAL A 24 12.18 -0.86 5.01
CA VAL A 24 11.86 -2.02 4.19
C VAL A 24 12.76 -3.15 4.64
N VAL A 25 12.19 -4.18 5.23
CA VAL A 25 12.93 -5.32 5.75
C VAL A 25 12.63 -6.56 4.92
N GLN A 26 13.70 -7.19 4.43
CA GLN A 26 13.61 -8.41 3.61
C GLN A 26 13.73 -9.64 4.52
N HIS A 27 12.66 -10.42 4.62
CA HIS A 27 12.65 -11.73 5.28
C HIS A 27 12.70 -12.87 4.25
N ALA A 28 12.95 -14.09 4.71
CA ALA A 28 13.00 -15.26 3.84
C ALA A 28 11.64 -15.53 3.16
N ASP A 29 10.55 -15.27 3.86
CA ASP A 29 9.16 -15.58 3.48
C ASP A 29 8.34 -14.36 3.05
N ALA A 30 8.76 -13.15 3.44
CA ALA A 30 8.01 -11.93 3.19
C ALA A 30 8.89 -10.67 3.08
N ILE A 31 8.32 -9.61 2.55
CA ILE A 31 8.85 -8.25 2.61
C ILE A 31 7.99 -7.46 3.59
N HIS A 32 8.60 -6.87 4.59
CA HIS A 32 7.94 -5.96 5.52
C HIS A 32 8.20 -4.52 5.07
N ILE A 33 7.14 -3.80 4.72
CA ILE A 33 7.21 -2.41 4.27
C ILE A 33 6.55 -1.54 5.34
N GLY A 34 7.32 -0.71 6.01
CA GLY A 34 6.82 0.24 7.02
C GLY A 34 5.82 1.24 6.42
N ALA A 35 4.86 1.65 7.22
CA ALA A 35 3.74 2.48 6.73
C ALA A 35 4.16 3.86 6.21
N ALA A 36 5.29 4.41 6.69
CA ALA A 36 5.86 5.68 6.24
C ALA A 36 6.90 5.54 5.12
N VAL A 37 7.09 4.34 4.56
CA VAL A 37 7.90 4.14 3.35
C VAL A 37 7.22 4.83 2.18
N THR A 38 7.99 5.60 1.41
CA THR A 38 7.46 6.30 0.24
C THR A 38 6.94 5.32 -0.80
N LEU A 39 5.99 5.76 -1.62
CA LEU A 39 5.51 4.93 -2.74
C LEU A 39 6.65 4.58 -3.69
N THR A 40 7.60 5.50 -3.91
CA THR A 40 8.79 5.24 -4.73
C THR A 40 9.60 4.06 -4.17
N ASP A 41 9.96 4.09 -2.89
CA ASP A 41 10.78 3.06 -2.27
C ASP A 41 10.01 1.73 -2.11
N ALA A 42 8.73 1.81 -1.79
CA ALA A 42 7.86 0.63 -1.71
C ALA A 42 7.75 -0.09 -3.06
N PHE A 43 7.50 0.66 -4.15
CA PHE A 43 7.46 0.07 -5.49
C PHE A 43 8.83 -0.42 -5.94
N ALA A 44 9.93 0.25 -5.57
CA ALA A 44 11.28 -0.27 -5.83
C ALA A 44 11.50 -1.64 -5.16
N ALA A 45 11.09 -1.79 -3.90
CA ALA A 45 11.18 -3.06 -3.17
C ALA A 45 10.32 -4.16 -3.82
N LEU A 46 9.10 -3.82 -4.24
CA LEU A 46 8.19 -4.77 -4.91
C LEU A 46 8.71 -5.16 -6.30
N THR A 47 9.20 -4.21 -7.10
CA THR A 47 9.72 -4.50 -8.46
C THR A 47 11.01 -5.31 -8.43
N ALA A 48 11.78 -5.26 -7.35
CA ALA A 48 12.93 -6.13 -7.16
C ALA A 48 12.52 -7.63 -7.05
N GLN A 49 11.33 -7.94 -6.58
CA GLN A 49 10.78 -9.30 -6.49
C GLN A 49 9.93 -9.65 -7.71
N TRP A 50 9.18 -8.71 -8.22
CA TRP A 50 8.29 -8.83 -9.38
C TRP A 50 8.70 -7.83 -10.47
N PRO A 51 9.75 -8.07 -11.27
CA PRO A 51 10.23 -7.13 -12.29
C PRO A 51 9.13 -6.70 -13.30
N GLN A 52 8.14 -7.56 -13.54
CA GLN A 52 6.99 -7.25 -14.40
C GLN A 52 6.10 -6.12 -13.87
N LEU A 53 6.22 -5.75 -12.61
CA LEU A 53 5.51 -4.59 -12.02
C LEU A 53 6.12 -3.25 -12.41
N HIS A 54 7.29 -3.19 -13.04
CA HIS A 54 7.97 -1.92 -13.33
C HIS A 54 7.08 -0.93 -14.09
N ARG A 55 6.38 -1.40 -15.13
CA ARG A 55 5.47 -0.54 -15.90
C ARG A 55 4.28 -0.06 -15.07
N PHE A 56 3.74 -0.89 -14.21
CA PHE A 56 2.66 -0.51 -13.29
C PHE A 56 3.13 0.54 -12.29
N ALA A 57 4.29 0.33 -11.67
CA ALA A 57 4.91 1.22 -10.70
C ALA A 57 5.22 2.61 -11.27
N THR A 58 5.78 2.66 -12.49
CA THR A 58 6.12 3.94 -13.14
C THR A 58 4.89 4.75 -13.54
N ARG A 59 3.76 4.10 -13.80
CA ARG A 59 2.49 4.73 -14.12
C ARG A 59 1.60 5.03 -12.92
N PHE A 60 2.02 4.66 -11.72
CA PHE A 60 1.31 4.97 -10.49
C PHE A 60 1.58 6.42 -10.08
N ALA A 61 0.62 7.31 -10.29
CA ALA A 61 0.75 8.75 -10.05
C ALA A 61 2.03 9.37 -10.67
N GLY A 62 2.26 10.65 -10.50
CA GLY A 62 3.51 11.30 -10.87
C GLY A 62 4.64 11.08 -9.85
N LEU A 63 5.87 11.26 -10.27
CA LEU A 63 7.05 11.09 -9.41
C LEU A 63 7.00 11.94 -8.13
N PRO A 64 6.61 13.24 -8.16
CA PRO A 64 6.50 14.04 -6.94
C PRO A 64 5.50 13.45 -5.93
N VAL A 65 4.39 12.89 -6.42
CA VAL A 65 3.38 12.24 -5.57
C VAL A 65 3.94 10.95 -4.98
N ARG A 66 4.65 10.13 -5.76
CA ARG A 66 5.27 8.91 -5.25
C ARG A 66 6.36 9.17 -4.23
N ASN A 67 7.11 10.26 -4.37
CA ASN A 67 8.19 10.63 -3.44
C ASN A 67 7.67 11.20 -2.12
N SER A 68 6.46 11.77 -2.11
CA SER A 68 5.86 12.36 -0.91
C SER A 68 4.79 11.48 -0.26
N GLY A 69 4.05 10.72 -1.05
CA GLY A 69 3.06 9.77 -0.56
C GLY A 69 3.69 8.52 0.02
N THR A 70 3.03 7.91 1.01
CA THR A 70 3.49 6.67 1.64
C THR A 70 2.58 5.51 1.29
N LEU A 71 3.12 4.28 1.27
CA LEU A 71 2.32 3.10 0.98
C LEU A 71 1.27 2.87 2.06
N GLY A 72 1.64 2.97 3.34
CA GLY A 72 0.68 2.84 4.45
C GLY A 72 -0.40 3.91 4.42
N GLY A 73 -0.06 5.16 4.09
CA GLY A 73 -1.03 6.24 3.94
C GLY A 73 -2.02 5.98 2.80
N ASN A 74 -1.55 5.45 1.67
CA ASN A 74 -2.40 5.08 0.54
C ASN A 74 -3.38 3.95 0.92
N VAL A 75 -2.87 2.90 1.58
CA VAL A 75 -3.65 1.77 2.07
C VAL A 75 -4.67 2.20 3.13
N ALA A 76 -4.25 2.91 4.19
CA ALA A 76 -5.14 3.31 5.28
C ALA A 76 -6.24 4.29 4.82
N ASN A 77 -5.94 5.13 3.80
CA ASN A 77 -6.94 6.01 3.21
C ASN A 77 -8.03 5.26 2.41
N GLY A 78 -7.74 4.07 1.90
CA GLY A 78 -8.69 3.22 1.17
C GLY A 78 -9.37 3.93 0.01
N SER A 79 -8.61 4.71 -0.78
CA SER A 79 -9.18 5.44 -1.91
C SER A 79 -9.66 4.47 -3.00
N PRO A 80 -10.90 4.61 -3.49
CA PRO A 80 -11.41 3.75 -4.57
C PRO A 80 -10.67 3.90 -5.90
N ILE A 81 -9.84 4.93 -6.01
CA ILE A 81 -8.97 5.17 -7.19
C ILE A 81 -7.51 4.83 -6.91
N GLY A 82 -7.22 4.21 -5.76
CA GLY A 82 -5.87 3.81 -5.39
C GLY A 82 -5.52 2.44 -5.95
N ASP A 83 -4.56 2.38 -6.83
CA ASP A 83 -4.17 1.13 -7.51
C ASP A 83 -3.30 0.21 -6.64
N SER A 84 -2.78 0.69 -5.50
CA SER A 84 -1.96 -0.16 -4.62
C SER A 84 -2.78 -1.25 -3.93
N MET A 85 -4.05 -1.00 -3.59
CA MET A 85 -4.88 -1.98 -2.91
C MET A 85 -5.14 -3.23 -3.76
N PRO A 86 -5.64 -3.14 -5.00
CA PRO A 86 -5.82 -4.34 -5.83
C PRO A 86 -4.51 -5.08 -6.09
N LEU A 87 -3.38 -4.37 -6.23
CA LEU A 87 -2.07 -5.01 -6.34
C LEU A 87 -1.72 -5.80 -5.08
N LEU A 88 -1.79 -5.16 -3.92
CA LEU A 88 -1.40 -5.77 -2.65
C LEU A 88 -2.34 -6.92 -2.24
N ILE A 89 -3.65 -6.82 -2.52
CA ILE A 89 -4.60 -7.91 -2.32
C ILE A 89 -4.24 -9.11 -3.20
N ALA A 90 -3.95 -8.88 -4.48
CA ALA A 90 -3.53 -9.96 -5.38
C ALA A 90 -2.22 -10.61 -4.94
N LEU A 91 -1.33 -9.87 -4.30
CA LEU A 91 -0.10 -10.37 -3.67
C LEU A 91 -0.34 -11.02 -2.29
N ARG A 92 -1.59 -11.15 -1.85
CA ARG A 92 -1.95 -11.72 -0.53
C ARG A 92 -1.31 -10.97 0.63
N ALA A 93 -1.12 -9.67 0.46
CA ALA A 93 -0.51 -8.83 1.48
C ALA A 93 -1.37 -8.78 2.75
N GLN A 94 -0.69 -8.63 3.88
CA GLN A 94 -1.32 -8.41 5.16
C GLN A 94 -0.95 -7.03 5.70
N VAL A 95 -1.79 -6.49 6.55
CA VAL A 95 -1.53 -5.24 7.26
C VAL A 95 -1.34 -5.52 8.75
N VAL A 96 -0.42 -4.79 9.36
CA VAL A 96 -0.23 -4.80 10.81
C VAL A 96 -0.70 -3.48 11.36
N LEU A 97 -1.66 -3.56 12.26
CA LEU A 97 -2.21 -2.44 13.02
C LEU A 97 -1.65 -2.49 14.44
N ALA A 98 -1.27 -1.36 14.98
CA ALA A 98 -0.73 -1.27 16.34
C ALA A 98 -1.48 -0.24 17.17
N SER A 99 -1.64 -0.56 18.44
CA SER A 99 -2.18 0.32 19.47
C SER A 99 -1.33 0.19 20.74
N GLN A 100 -1.11 1.26 21.45
CA GLN A 100 -0.38 1.22 22.71
C GLN A 100 -1.06 0.31 23.74
N ALA A 101 -2.38 0.31 23.77
CA ALA A 101 -3.15 -0.46 24.77
C ALA A 101 -3.27 -1.96 24.44
N ARG A 102 -3.22 -2.34 23.14
CA ARG A 102 -3.54 -3.71 22.70
C ARG A 102 -2.40 -4.39 21.94
N GLY A 103 -1.29 -3.69 21.73
CA GLY A 103 -0.18 -4.21 20.94
C GLY A 103 -0.50 -4.26 19.44
N GLU A 104 0.14 -5.16 18.74
CA GLU A 104 -0.02 -5.37 17.30
C GLU A 104 -1.05 -6.45 16.99
N ARG A 105 -1.79 -6.26 15.90
CA ARG A 105 -2.59 -7.30 15.26
C ARG A 105 -2.38 -7.28 13.75
N GLN A 106 -2.44 -8.45 13.13
CA GLN A 106 -2.23 -8.65 11.72
C GLN A 106 -3.49 -9.25 11.09
N LEU A 107 -3.83 -8.79 9.88
CA LEU A 107 -4.98 -9.29 9.13
C LEU A 107 -4.71 -9.18 7.63
N PRO A 108 -5.37 -10.00 6.78
CA PRO A 108 -5.35 -9.86 5.34
C PRO A 108 -5.78 -8.44 4.93
N LEU A 109 -5.16 -7.91 3.89
CA LEU A 109 -5.47 -6.54 3.44
C LEU A 109 -6.93 -6.40 2.98
N GLU A 110 -7.49 -7.42 2.35
CA GLU A 110 -8.90 -7.44 1.94
C GLU A 110 -9.86 -7.28 3.11
N ASP A 111 -9.51 -7.79 4.29
CA ASP A 111 -10.30 -7.69 5.50
C ASP A 111 -10.18 -6.33 6.21
N LEU A 112 -9.26 -5.48 5.75
CA LEU A 112 -9.13 -4.13 6.30
C LEU A 112 -10.36 -3.28 5.97
N TYR A 113 -10.98 -3.46 4.79
CA TYR A 113 -12.02 -2.58 4.30
C TYR A 113 -13.41 -3.16 4.54
N THR A 114 -14.31 -2.35 5.10
CA THR A 114 -15.71 -2.71 5.38
C THR A 114 -16.70 -2.02 4.46
N GLY A 115 -16.25 -1.08 3.65
CA GLY A 115 -17.07 -0.33 2.73
C GLY A 115 -16.33 0.87 2.15
N TYR A 116 -17.08 1.72 1.45
CA TYR A 116 -16.49 2.91 0.82
C TYR A 116 -15.83 3.82 1.85
N ARG A 117 -14.49 3.90 1.81
CA ARG A 117 -13.66 4.68 2.75
C ARG A 117 -13.89 4.31 4.22
N GLN A 118 -14.28 3.08 4.48
CA GLN A 118 -14.47 2.54 5.82
C GLN A 118 -13.51 1.37 6.02
N ASN A 119 -12.97 1.25 7.22
CA ASN A 119 -12.05 0.19 7.58
C ASN A 119 -12.27 -0.27 9.04
N VAL A 120 -11.65 -1.38 9.40
CA VAL A 120 -11.77 -2.00 10.73
C VAL A 120 -10.82 -1.41 11.77
N MET A 121 -10.06 -0.37 11.42
CA MET A 121 -9.14 0.28 12.36
C MET A 121 -9.92 0.94 13.49
N LYS A 122 -9.46 0.70 14.71
CA LYS A 122 -10.00 1.39 15.87
C LYS A 122 -9.39 2.80 15.99
N PRO A 123 -10.04 3.75 16.70
CA PRO A 123 -9.58 5.14 16.78
C PRO A 123 -8.17 5.34 17.32
N ASP A 124 -7.66 4.36 18.09
CA ASP A 124 -6.33 4.36 18.71
C ASP A 124 -5.32 3.46 17.96
N GLU A 125 -5.67 2.93 16.80
CA GLU A 125 -4.78 2.11 15.99
C GLU A 125 -4.09 2.93 14.89
N LEU A 126 -2.83 2.59 14.66
CA LEU A 126 -2.05 3.01 13.51
C LEU A 126 -1.76 1.81 12.62
N LEU A 127 -1.81 1.99 11.31
CA LEU A 127 -1.21 1.04 10.38
C LEU A 127 0.30 1.23 10.45
N VAL A 128 1.04 0.21 10.87
CA VAL A 128 2.49 0.31 11.10
C VAL A 128 3.32 -0.33 10.00
N ARG A 129 2.82 -1.38 9.35
CA ARG A 129 3.51 -2.01 8.21
C ARG A 129 2.58 -2.84 7.35
N ILE A 130 3.03 -3.08 6.14
CA ILE A 130 2.43 -4.00 5.18
C ILE A 130 3.40 -5.17 5.01
N VAL A 131 2.88 -6.39 5.11
CA VAL A 131 3.63 -7.64 4.95
C VAL A 131 3.24 -8.26 3.62
N VAL A 132 4.18 -8.38 2.70
CA VAL A 132 3.95 -8.95 1.36
C VAL A 132 4.69 -10.27 1.28
N PRO A 133 3.99 -11.42 1.13
CA PRO A 133 4.62 -12.72 0.94
C PRO A 133 5.55 -12.72 -0.27
N ARG A 134 6.60 -13.53 -0.23
CA ARG A 134 7.50 -13.72 -1.38
C ARG A 134 6.78 -14.43 -2.52
N PRO A 135 7.17 -14.18 -3.78
CA PRO A 135 6.63 -14.92 -4.91
C PRO A 135 6.94 -16.42 -4.79
N SER A 136 5.98 -17.26 -5.15
CA SER A 136 6.23 -18.70 -5.32
C SER A 136 6.91 -18.96 -6.68
N ALA A 137 7.53 -20.13 -6.82
CA ALA A 137 8.18 -20.53 -8.08
C ALA A 137 7.19 -20.66 -9.26
N HIS A 138 5.92 -20.87 -8.96
CA HIS A 138 4.85 -21.09 -9.95
C HIS A 138 3.93 -19.88 -10.13
N GLU A 139 4.24 -18.78 -9.44
CA GLU A 139 3.44 -17.57 -9.46
C GLU A 139 3.52 -16.83 -10.79
N GLN A 140 2.37 -16.52 -11.36
CA GLN A 140 2.21 -15.70 -12.55
C GLN A 140 1.45 -14.43 -12.23
N LEU A 141 2.18 -13.35 -12.03
CA LEU A 141 1.61 -12.03 -11.73
C LEU A 141 1.48 -11.18 -12.99
N ARG A 142 0.32 -10.57 -13.17
CA ARG A 142 0.06 -9.55 -14.21
C ARG A 142 -0.68 -8.37 -13.59
N ALA A 143 -0.20 -7.17 -13.83
CA ALA A 143 -0.82 -5.94 -13.32
C ALA A 143 -1.00 -4.93 -14.47
N TYR A 144 -2.22 -4.45 -14.62
CA TYR A 144 -2.60 -3.53 -15.67
C TYR A 144 -3.23 -2.27 -15.07
N LYS A 145 -2.66 -1.12 -15.43
CA LYS A 145 -3.26 0.18 -15.22
C LYS A 145 -3.67 0.74 -16.58
N ILE A 146 -4.97 0.88 -16.79
CA ILE A 146 -5.55 1.47 -17.99
C ILE A 146 -6.12 2.83 -17.65
N SER A 147 -5.63 3.86 -18.28
CA SER A 147 -6.00 5.26 -18.05
C SER A 147 -6.08 6.01 -19.38
N LYS A 148 -6.78 7.14 -19.38
CA LYS A 148 -6.93 7.98 -20.59
C LYS A 148 -5.64 8.66 -20.96
N ARG A 149 -4.86 9.15 -19.98
CA ARG A 149 -3.55 9.76 -20.17
C ARG A 149 -2.45 8.82 -19.71
N PHE A 150 -1.23 9.05 -20.17
CA PHE A 150 -0.10 8.20 -19.82
C PHE A 150 0.37 8.44 -18.40
N ASP A 151 0.54 9.71 -18.01
CA ASP A 151 1.02 10.12 -16.69
C ASP A 151 -0.08 10.82 -15.88
N ASP A 152 0.08 10.78 -14.55
CA ASP A 152 -0.73 11.50 -13.57
C ASP A 152 -2.25 11.35 -13.76
N ASP A 153 -2.68 10.17 -14.18
CA ASP A 153 -4.09 9.91 -14.42
C ASP A 153 -4.65 8.78 -13.55
N ILE A 154 -5.93 8.92 -13.24
CA ILE A 154 -6.71 7.90 -12.52
C ILE A 154 -6.91 6.70 -13.44
N SER A 155 -6.80 5.49 -12.90
CA SER A 155 -7.15 4.29 -13.64
C SER A 155 -8.64 4.27 -13.99
N ALA A 156 -8.95 4.13 -15.26
CA ALA A 156 -10.29 3.71 -15.69
C ALA A 156 -10.51 2.24 -15.33
N VAL A 157 -9.44 1.43 -15.44
CA VAL A 157 -9.40 0.04 -14.96
C VAL A 157 -8.04 -0.21 -14.31
N CYS A 158 -8.05 -0.78 -13.11
CA CYS A 158 -6.89 -1.40 -12.48
C CYS A 158 -7.20 -2.89 -12.32
N LEU A 159 -6.47 -3.74 -13.04
CA LEU A 159 -6.64 -5.20 -12.99
C LEU A 159 -5.33 -5.84 -12.56
N VAL A 160 -5.38 -6.64 -11.51
CA VAL A 160 -4.23 -7.45 -11.08
C VAL A 160 -4.66 -8.91 -11.00
N LEU A 161 -3.91 -9.76 -11.65
CA LEU A 161 -4.09 -11.20 -11.65
C LEU A 161 -2.83 -11.85 -11.08
N ASN A 162 -3.01 -12.69 -10.09
CA ASN A 162 -1.95 -13.50 -9.51
C ASN A 162 -2.43 -14.97 -9.50
N LEU A 163 -1.79 -15.78 -10.31
CA LEU A 163 -2.12 -17.18 -10.48
C LEU A 163 -0.94 -18.00 -9.99
N ASP A 164 -1.21 -19.04 -9.21
CA ASP A 164 -0.25 -20.09 -8.87
C ASP A 164 -0.58 -21.30 -9.73
N ILE A 165 0.28 -21.57 -10.70
CA ILE A 165 0.07 -22.62 -11.71
C ILE A 165 1.05 -23.76 -11.37
N ALA A 166 0.53 -24.77 -10.67
CA ALA A 166 1.26 -26.00 -10.37
C ALA A 166 1.26 -26.97 -11.55
#